data_5d27e3f8e4269de18b599aa178e55907
#
_entry.id   5d27e3f8e4269de18b599aa178e55907
#
_cell.length_a   1.000
_cell.length_b   1.000
_cell.length_c   1.000
_cell.angle_alpha   90.00
_cell.angle_beta   90.00
_cell.angle_gamma   90.00
#
_symmetry.space_group_name_H-M   'P 1'
#
loop_
_entity.id
_entity.type
_entity.pdbx_description
1 polymer ?
#
loop_
_entity_poly.entity_id
_entity_poly.type
_entity_poly.pdbx_seq_one_letter_code
_entity_poly.pdbx_strand_id
1 'polypeptide(L)'
;GLPSQVTKHAFEVGKTVATTPGAVVFRNELLELIQYKPMSEKQYARPLLVVPPQINKYYIFDLSPSNSFVQFALKNGLQVFMISWRNPDVRHREWGLSSYVEAVEEAMNVCRAITGSRDVNLMGACAGGLTIAALQGHLQAKRQLRRIASATYLVSLLDSQLDSPATLFADEQTLEAAKRRSYQQGVLDGRDMARVFAWMRPNDLIWNYWVNNYLLGGNRRFILS
;
A
#
# COMPACT_ATOMS: atom_id res chain seq x y z
N GLY A 1 -13.35 1.22 23.95
CA GLY A 1 -13.15 1.18 22.49
C GLY A 1 -12.15 2.28 22.05
N LEU A 2 -11.63 2.18 20.86
CA LEU A 2 -10.75 3.23 20.28
C LEU A 2 -11.58 4.51 20.07
N PRO A 3 -10.99 5.71 20.28
CA PRO A 3 -11.65 6.97 20.01
C PRO A 3 -11.95 7.10 18.50
N SER A 4 -13.00 7.86 18.18
CA SER A 4 -13.30 8.20 16.80
C SER A 4 -12.17 9.06 16.22
N GLN A 5 -11.53 8.59 15.15
CA GLN A 5 -10.39 9.26 14.50
C GLN A 5 -10.83 10.15 13.34
N VAL A 6 -11.99 9.90 12.77
CA VAL A 6 -12.53 10.67 11.64
C VAL A 6 -14.03 10.86 11.77
N THR A 7 -14.54 11.96 11.22
CA THR A 7 -15.97 12.13 10.99
C THR A 7 -16.44 11.17 9.91
N LYS A 8 -17.58 10.50 10.12
CA LYS A 8 -18.17 9.63 9.08
C LYS A 8 -18.32 10.42 7.77
N HIS A 9 -17.91 9.82 6.67
CA HIS A 9 -17.97 10.39 5.32
C HIS A 9 -17.10 11.66 5.11
N ALA A 10 -16.14 11.95 6.00
CA ALA A 10 -15.19 13.06 5.79
C ALA A 10 -14.29 12.84 4.57
N PHE A 11 -14.03 11.58 4.22
CA PHE A 11 -13.20 11.20 3.07
C PHE A 11 -13.97 10.26 2.16
N GLU A 12 -13.96 10.59 0.86
CA GLU A 12 -14.55 9.78 -0.20
C GLU A 12 -13.53 9.61 -1.32
N VAL A 13 -13.17 8.35 -1.61
CA VAL A 13 -12.19 8.02 -2.65
C VAL A 13 -12.69 8.49 -4.01
N GLY A 14 -11.84 9.20 -4.75
CA GLY A 14 -12.19 9.79 -6.04
C GLY A 14 -12.87 11.17 -5.96
N LYS A 15 -13.25 11.63 -4.76
CA LYS A 15 -13.83 12.96 -4.54
C LYS A 15 -13.00 13.84 -3.61
N THR A 16 -12.60 13.32 -2.45
CA THR A 16 -11.80 14.07 -1.47
C THR A 16 -10.39 13.51 -1.28
N VAL A 17 -10.16 12.24 -1.60
CA VAL A 17 -8.85 11.58 -1.65
C VAL A 17 -8.74 10.78 -2.95
N ALA A 18 -7.52 10.51 -3.41
CA ALA A 18 -7.25 9.83 -4.68
C ALA A 18 -7.96 10.52 -5.87
N THR A 19 -7.84 11.85 -5.93
CA THR A 19 -8.51 12.66 -6.95
C THR A 19 -7.71 12.81 -8.23
N THR A 20 -6.47 12.34 -8.26
CA THR A 20 -5.62 12.39 -9.47
C THR A 20 -6.24 11.56 -10.59
N PRO A 21 -6.48 12.14 -11.77
CA PRO A 21 -7.15 11.45 -12.86
C PRO A 21 -6.38 10.21 -13.33
N GLY A 22 -7.10 9.12 -13.49
CA GLY A 22 -6.58 7.84 -13.95
C GLY A 22 -7.69 6.88 -14.34
N ALA A 23 -7.29 5.70 -14.80
CA ALA A 23 -8.23 4.64 -15.17
C ALA A 23 -7.67 3.27 -14.75
N VAL A 24 -8.56 2.35 -14.41
CA VAL A 24 -8.20 0.95 -14.23
C VAL A 24 -7.97 0.34 -15.61
N VAL A 25 -6.73 -0.11 -15.87
CA VAL A 25 -6.31 -0.65 -17.17
C VAL A 25 -6.14 -2.17 -17.16
N PHE A 26 -6.10 -2.77 -15.97
CA PHE A 26 -6.03 -4.21 -15.79
C PHE A 26 -6.65 -4.62 -14.45
N ARG A 27 -7.16 -5.84 -14.38
CA ARG A 27 -7.72 -6.43 -13.17
C ARG A 27 -7.49 -7.93 -13.18
N ASN A 28 -7.13 -8.46 -12.02
CA ASN A 28 -7.17 -9.90 -11.73
C ASN A 28 -7.88 -10.15 -10.39
N GLU A 29 -7.78 -11.37 -9.84
CA GLU A 29 -8.45 -11.69 -8.58
C GLU A 29 -7.91 -10.91 -7.37
N LEU A 30 -6.60 -10.54 -7.38
CA LEU A 30 -5.92 -9.92 -6.26
C LEU A 30 -5.86 -8.40 -6.33
N LEU A 31 -5.86 -7.83 -7.54
CA LEU A 31 -5.61 -6.40 -7.71
C LEU A 31 -6.33 -5.77 -8.90
N GLU A 32 -6.40 -4.45 -8.86
CA GLU A 32 -6.64 -3.57 -9.99
C GLU A 32 -5.38 -2.74 -10.25
N LEU A 33 -5.05 -2.52 -11.51
CA LEU A 33 -3.94 -1.68 -11.93
C LEU A 33 -4.48 -0.36 -12.45
N ILE A 34 -4.12 0.73 -11.81
CA ILE A 34 -4.50 2.09 -12.18
C ILE A 34 -3.36 2.72 -12.98
N GLN A 35 -3.68 3.24 -14.15
CA GLN A 35 -2.80 4.12 -14.93
C GLN A 35 -3.27 5.56 -14.76
N TYR A 36 -2.37 6.46 -14.32
CA TYR A 36 -2.68 7.87 -14.19
C TYR A 36 -2.47 8.64 -15.49
N LYS A 37 -3.27 9.69 -15.69
CA LYS A 37 -3.08 10.61 -16.80
C LYS A 37 -1.80 11.42 -16.63
N PRO A 38 -1.06 11.68 -17.72
CA PRO A 38 0.11 12.54 -17.68
C PRO A 38 -0.19 13.94 -17.13
N MET A 39 0.76 14.49 -16.39
CA MET A 39 0.74 15.88 -15.92
C MET A 39 1.94 16.69 -16.43
N SER A 40 2.65 16.19 -17.42
CA SER A 40 3.78 16.81 -18.10
C SER A 40 3.66 16.61 -19.60
N GLU A 41 4.19 17.54 -20.41
CA GLU A 41 4.20 17.45 -21.87
C GLU A 41 5.06 16.29 -22.36
N LYS A 42 6.17 16.05 -21.67
CA LYS A 42 7.11 14.96 -21.99
C LYS A 42 7.15 13.97 -20.86
N GLN A 43 7.20 12.70 -21.21
CA GLN A 43 7.26 11.58 -20.27
C GLN A 43 8.47 10.71 -20.55
N TYR A 44 9.06 10.18 -19.48
CA TYR A 44 10.03 9.11 -19.61
C TYR A 44 9.35 7.85 -20.13
N ALA A 45 10.01 7.14 -21.04
CA ALA A 45 9.47 5.91 -21.64
C ALA A 45 9.29 4.78 -20.61
N ARG A 46 10.20 4.72 -19.60
CA ARG A 46 10.14 3.69 -18.57
C ARG A 46 9.09 4.04 -17.52
N PRO A 47 8.10 3.14 -17.27
CA PRO A 47 7.06 3.40 -16.27
C PRO A 47 7.55 3.15 -14.85
N LEU A 48 6.87 3.77 -13.89
CA LEU A 48 6.94 3.49 -12.47
C LEU A 48 5.70 2.71 -12.04
N LEU A 49 5.89 1.51 -11.51
CA LEU A 49 4.84 0.73 -10.87
C LEU A 49 4.97 0.83 -9.35
N VAL A 50 3.95 1.39 -8.72
CA VAL A 50 3.87 1.53 -7.26
C VAL A 50 3.10 0.36 -6.67
N VAL A 51 3.73 -0.33 -5.72
CA VAL A 51 3.18 -1.48 -4.99
C VAL A 51 2.97 -1.09 -3.53
N PRO A 52 1.77 -0.64 -3.15
CA PRO A 52 1.45 -0.30 -1.77
C PRO A 52 1.35 -1.55 -0.91
N PRO A 53 1.36 -1.41 0.43
CA PRO A 53 1.08 -2.54 1.31
C PRO A 53 -0.34 -3.06 1.10
N GLN A 54 -0.54 -4.37 1.27
CA GLN A 54 -1.83 -5.03 1.10
C GLN A 54 -2.89 -4.54 2.09
N ILE A 55 -2.46 -4.09 3.27
CA ILE A 55 -3.32 -3.62 4.34
C ILE A 55 -3.79 -2.19 4.12
N ASN A 56 -2.88 -1.33 3.63
CA ASN A 56 -3.15 0.07 3.39
C ASN A 56 -3.67 0.29 1.98
N LYS A 57 -4.58 1.24 1.87
CA LYS A 57 -5.18 1.59 0.58
C LYS A 57 -4.20 2.42 -0.26
N TYR A 58 -4.22 2.23 -1.56
CA TYR A 58 -3.37 2.94 -2.51
C TYR A 58 -3.45 4.47 -2.41
N TYR A 59 -4.58 5.01 -1.93
CA TYR A 59 -4.80 6.44 -1.83
C TYR A 59 -3.91 7.15 -0.80
N ILE A 60 -3.15 6.42 0.04
CA ILE A 60 -2.13 7.04 0.90
C ILE A 60 -1.05 7.76 0.09
N PHE A 61 -0.84 7.38 -1.16
CA PHE A 61 0.06 8.04 -2.10
C PHE A 61 -0.58 9.20 -2.87
N ASP A 62 -1.88 9.46 -2.65
CA ASP A 62 -2.65 10.49 -3.35
C ASP A 62 -3.73 11.07 -2.42
N LEU A 63 -3.32 11.62 -1.28
CA LEU A 63 -4.22 12.09 -0.23
C LEU A 63 -4.91 13.41 -0.60
N SER A 64 -4.15 14.35 -1.14
CA SER A 64 -4.65 15.65 -1.60
C SER A 64 -3.71 16.22 -2.66
N PRO A 65 -4.11 17.23 -3.43
CA PRO A 65 -3.23 17.85 -4.42
C PRO A 65 -1.90 18.37 -3.88
N SER A 66 -1.86 18.78 -2.63
CA SER A 66 -0.63 19.21 -1.94
C SER A 66 0.18 18.07 -1.32
N ASN A 67 -0.47 16.93 -1.06
CA ASN A 67 0.10 15.74 -0.42
C ASN A 67 -0.12 14.51 -1.31
N SER A 68 0.37 14.58 -2.54
CA SER A 68 0.27 13.51 -3.52
C SER A 68 1.64 13.19 -4.10
N PHE A 69 2.16 12.02 -3.75
CA PHE A 69 3.33 11.44 -4.41
C PHE A 69 3.04 11.18 -5.90
N VAL A 70 1.83 10.72 -6.20
CA VAL A 70 1.41 10.44 -7.59
C VAL A 70 1.51 11.70 -8.44
N GLN A 71 0.94 12.83 -8.00
CA GLN A 71 1.03 14.09 -8.75
C GLN A 71 2.47 14.60 -8.86
N PHE A 72 3.26 14.46 -7.79
CA PHE A 72 4.67 14.83 -7.84
C PHE A 72 5.40 14.05 -8.95
N ALA A 73 5.24 12.74 -8.99
CA ALA A 73 5.87 11.88 -10.00
C ALA A 73 5.39 12.22 -11.42
N LEU A 74 4.08 12.40 -11.62
CA LEU A 74 3.49 12.77 -12.91
C LEU A 74 4.00 14.12 -13.42
N LYS A 75 4.06 15.13 -12.56
CA LYS A 75 4.59 16.48 -12.89
C LYS A 75 6.07 16.44 -13.27
N ASN A 76 6.81 15.46 -12.75
CA ASN A 76 8.21 15.23 -13.09
C ASN A 76 8.41 14.26 -14.28
N GLY A 77 7.38 14.00 -15.07
CA GLY A 77 7.47 13.25 -16.32
C GLY A 77 7.44 11.74 -16.18
N LEU A 78 7.15 11.19 -15.02
CA LEU A 78 7.02 9.74 -14.83
C LEU A 78 5.65 9.26 -15.33
N GLN A 79 5.61 8.10 -16.00
CA GLN A 79 4.39 7.35 -16.25
C GLN A 79 4.10 6.51 -15.02
N VAL A 80 3.06 6.85 -14.26
CA VAL A 80 2.76 6.22 -12.97
C VAL A 80 1.62 5.22 -13.10
N PHE A 81 1.89 4.00 -12.63
CA PHE A 81 0.92 2.96 -12.42
C PHE A 81 0.86 2.61 -10.93
N MET A 82 -0.33 2.33 -10.43
CA MET A 82 -0.59 2.03 -9.03
C MET A 82 -1.37 0.73 -8.88
N ILE A 83 -0.92 -0.14 -7.99
CA ILE A 83 -1.69 -1.31 -7.59
C ILE A 83 -2.72 -0.91 -6.54
N SER A 84 -3.96 -1.25 -6.78
CA SER A 84 -5.05 -1.23 -5.80
C SER A 84 -5.36 -2.66 -5.39
N TRP A 85 -4.99 -3.05 -4.17
CA TRP A 85 -5.21 -4.40 -3.68
C TRP A 85 -6.67 -4.66 -3.35
N ARG A 86 -7.16 -5.82 -3.77
CA ARG A 86 -8.44 -6.34 -3.32
C ARG A 86 -8.32 -6.78 -1.86
N ASN A 87 -9.35 -6.49 -1.06
CA ASN A 87 -9.43 -7.03 0.29
C ASN A 87 -9.73 -8.53 0.21
N PRO A 88 -8.90 -9.38 0.83
CA PRO A 88 -9.19 -10.80 0.88
C PRO A 88 -10.43 -11.06 1.77
N ASP A 89 -11.19 -12.07 1.43
CA ASP A 89 -12.25 -12.65 2.25
C ASP A 89 -11.95 -14.14 2.50
N VAL A 90 -12.83 -14.84 3.22
CA VAL A 90 -12.62 -16.24 3.62
C VAL A 90 -12.40 -17.21 2.45
N ARG A 91 -12.85 -16.85 1.24
CA ARG A 91 -12.64 -17.65 0.02
C ARG A 91 -11.19 -17.58 -0.48
N HIS A 92 -10.43 -16.58 -0.02
CA HIS A 92 -9.07 -16.28 -0.46
C HIS A 92 -8.01 -16.69 0.58
N ARG A 93 -8.36 -17.58 1.50
CA ARG A 93 -7.46 -18.03 2.58
C ARG A 93 -6.19 -18.73 2.07
N GLU A 94 -6.21 -19.22 0.83
CA GLU A 94 -5.05 -19.83 0.16
C GLU A 94 -4.10 -18.81 -0.48
N TRP A 95 -4.45 -17.51 -0.47
CA TRP A 95 -3.56 -16.48 -1.00
C TRP A 95 -2.36 -16.27 -0.08
N GLY A 96 -1.20 -16.73 -0.54
CA GLY A 96 0.09 -16.52 0.09
C GLY A 96 0.96 -15.52 -0.67
N LEU A 97 2.20 -15.36 -0.23
CA LEU A 97 3.16 -14.47 -0.87
C LEU A 97 3.33 -14.77 -2.38
N SER A 98 3.35 -16.05 -2.77
CA SER A 98 3.46 -16.46 -4.17
C SER A 98 2.33 -15.90 -5.04
N SER A 99 1.08 -15.95 -4.55
CA SER A 99 -0.07 -15.40 -5.27
C SER A 99 0.07 -13.88 -5.50
N TYR A 100 0.55 -13.15 -4.49
CA TYR A 100 0.81 -11.72 -4.60
C TYR A 100 1.98 -11.42 -5.57
N VAL A 101 3.04 -12.22 -5.55
CA VAL A 101 4.17 -12.09 -6.49
C VAL A 101 3.72 -12.29 -7.94
N GLU A 102 2.94 -13.34 -8.21
CA GLU A 102 2.40 -13.62 -9.54
C GLU A 102 1.48 -12.47 -10.01
N ALA A 103 0.60 -11.97 -9.14
CA ALA A 103 -0.28 -10.86 -9.47
C ALA A 103 0.49 -9.57 -9.83
N VAL A 104 1.58 -9.27 -9.11
CA VAL A 104 2.45 -8.12 -9.42
C VAL A 104 3.23 -8.36 -10.71
N GLU A 105 3.70 -9.58 -10.98
CA GLU A 105 4.35 -9.93 -12.25
C GLU A 105 3.41 -9.68 -13.44
N GLU A 106 2.14 -10.07 -13.34
CA GLU A 106 1.13 -9.78 -14.37
C GLU A 106 0.94 -8.27 -14.56
N ALA A 107 0.74 -7.51 -13.47
CA ALA A 107 0.61 -6.05 -13.53
C ALA A 107 1.84 -5.37 -14.16
N MET A 108 3.05 -5.81 -13.82
CA MET A 108 4.29 -5.33 -14.40
C MET A 108 4.35 -5.59 -15.91
N ASN A 109 3.91 -6.76 -16.37
CA ASN A 109 3.87 -7.07 -17.80
C ASN A 109 2.85 -6.22 -18.54
N VAL A 110 1.72 -5.90 -17.92
CA VAL A 110 0.73 -4.97 -18.48
C VAL A 110 1.32 -3.56 -18.61
N CYS A 111 2.03 -3.06 -17.60
CA CYS A 111 2.73 -1.78 -17.68
C CYS A 111 3.70 -1.74 -18.88
N ARG A 112 4.47 -2.81 -19.07
CA ARG A 112 5.42 -2.94 -20.18
C ARG A 112 4.69 -2.95 -21.54
N ALA A 113 3.59 -3.67 -21.64
CA ALA A 113 2.80 -3.76 -22.86
C ALA A 113 2.17 -2.40 -23.23
N ILE A 114 1.61 -1.68 -22.27
CA ILE A 114 0.99 -0.36 -22.49
C ILE A 114 2.04 0.67 -22.92
N THR A 115 3.20 0.69 -22.26
CA THR A 115 4.22 1.72 -22.50
C THR A 115 5.21 1.38 -23.61
N GLY A 116 5.28 0.12 -24.03
CA GLY A 116 6.30 -0.37 -24.94
C GLY A 116 7.69 -0.48 -24.30
N SER A 117 7.81 -0.25 -22.99
CA SER A 117 9.09 -0.34 -22.29
C SER A 117 9.51 -1.80 -22.06
N ARG A 118 10.80 -2.06 -22.20
CA ARG A 118 11.36 -3.39 -21.92
C ARG A 118 11.40 -3.74 -20.45
N ASP A 119 11.43 -2.72 -19.59
CA ASP A 119 11.58 -2.83 -18.15
C ASP A 119 10.74 -1.78 -17.42
N VAL A 120 10.63 -1.93 -16.11
CA VAL A 120 9.90 -1.00 -15.24
C VAL A 120 10.74 -0.62 -14.02
N ASN A 121 10.47 0.57 -13.48
CA ASN A 121 10.89 0.93 -12.14
C ASN A 121 9.81 0.46 -11.15
N LEU A 122 10.20 -0.24 -10.10
CA LEU A 122 9.30 -0.66 -9.03
C LEU A 122 9.51 0.21 -7.79
N MET A 123 8.43 0.54 -7.11
CA MET A 123 8.46 1.16 -5.79
C MET A 123 7.51 0.40 -4.87
N GLY A 124 8.03 -0.18 -3.81
CA GLY A 124 7.26 -0.92 -2.83
C GLY A 124 7.31 -0.25 -1.46
N ALA A 125 6.15 -0.11 -0.82
CA ALA A 125 6.05 0.42 0.52
C ALA A 125 5.67 -0.67 1.51
N CYS A 126 6.38 -0.73 2.64
CA CYS A 126 6.13 -1.67 3.74
C CYS A 126 6.04 -3.13 3.22
N ALA A 127 4.91 -3.82 3.41
CA ALA A 127 4.68 -5.18 2.88
C ALA A 127 4.72 -5.25 1.34
N GLY A 128 4.41 -4.14 0.64
CA GLY A 128 4.61 -4.04 -0.81
C GLY A 128 6.08 -4.14 -1.21
N GLY A 129 7.00 -3.62 -0.39
CA GLY A 129 8.44 -3.78 -0.57
C GLY A 129 8.86 -5.25 -0.44
N LEU A 130 8.34 -5.97 0.53
CA LEU A 130 8.59 -7.41 0.65
C LEU A 130 8.10 -8.19 -0.58
N THR A 131 6.94 -7.80 -1.11
CA THR A 131 6.38 -8.42 -2.32
C THR A 131 7.29 -8.19 -3.53
N ILE A 132 7.80 -6.97 -3.75
CA ILE A 132 8.72 -6.71 -4.88
C ILE A 132 10.09 -7.34 -4.68
N ALA A 133 10.59 -7.51 -3.45
CA ALA A 133 11.81 -8.26 -3.17
C ALA A 133 11.64 -9.74 -3.54
N ALA A 134 10.52 -10.36 -3.16
CA ALA A 134 10.20 -11.72 -3.54
C ALA A 134 10.04 -11.87 -5.08
N LEU A 135 9.41 -10.88 -5.75
CA LEU A 135 9.32 -10.84 -7.20
C LEU A 135 10.70 -10.79 -7.86
N GLN A 136 11.64 -10.00 -7.33
CA GLN A 136 13.00 -9.96 -7.86
C GLN A 136 13.69 -11.34 -7.76
N GLY A 137 13.56 -12.02 -6.62
CA GLY A 137 14.08 -13.39 -6.44
C GLY A 137 13.44 -14.38 -7.43
N HIS A 138 12.13 -14.31 -7.62
CA HIS A 138 11.39 -15.13 -8.57
C HIS A 138 11.85 -14.90 -10.02
N LEU A 139 12.01 -13.63 -10.43
CA LEU A 139 12.49 -13.28 -11.76
C LEU A 139 13.97 -13.64 -11.96
N GLN A 140 14.80 -13.54 -10.93
CA GLN A 140 16.18 -13.98 -10.97
C GLN A 140 16.27 -15.48 -11.24
N ALA A 141 15.47 -16.29 -10.55
CA ALA A 141 15.42 -17.73 -10.78
C ALA A 141 15.01 -18.10 -12.22
N LYS A 142 14.11 -17.31 -12.79
CA LYS A 142 13.69 -17.43 -14.20
C LYS A 142 14.66 -16.80 -15.22
N ARG A 143 15.77 -16.19 -14.79
CA ARG A 143 16.70 -15.42 -15.64
C ARG A 143 16.01 -14.24 -16.36
N GLN A 144 15.06 -13.61 -15.70
CA GLN A 144 14.21 -12.54 -16.27
C GLN A 144 14.28 -11.24 -15.46
N LEU A 145 15.25 -11.10 -14.55
CA LEU A 145 15.42 -9.92 -13.70
C LEU A 145 15.59 -8.63 -14.52
N ARG A 146 16.06 -8.73 -15.77
CA ARG A 146 16.18 -7.58 -16.70
C ARG A 146 14.87 -6.84 -16.99
N ARG A 147 13.71 -7.42 -16.61
CA ARG A 147 12.40 -6.73 -16.69
C ARG A 147 12.22 -5.66 -15.62
N ILE A 148 13.07 -5.65 -14.61
CA ILE A 148 13.10 -4.63 -13.55
C ILE A 148 14.34 -3.77 -13.78
N ALA A 149 14.14 -2.45 -13.98
CA ALA A 149 15.22 -1.49 -14.13
C ALA A 149 15.75 -1.03 -12.78
N SER A 150 14.85 -0.78 -11.83
CA SER A 150 15.17 -0.40 -10.46
C SER A 150 14.10 -0.85 -9.49
N ALA A 151 14.46 -0.98 -8.22
CA ALA A 151 13.53 -1.22 -7.13
C ALA A 151 13.81 -0.24 -5.98
N THR A 152 12.79 0.50 -5.59
CA THR A 152 12.84 1.43 -4.45
C THR A 152 12.00 0.88 -3.32
N TYR A 153 12.55 0.85 -2.13
CA TYR A 153 11.91 0.34 -0.92
C TYR A 153 11.64 1.49 0.05
N LEU A 154 10.38 1.69 0.39
CA LEU A 154 9.95 2.68 1.36
C LEU A 154 9.46 1.98 2.63
N VAL A 155 10.06 2.28 3.77
CA VAL A 155 9.64 1.76 5.08
C VAL A 155 9.47 0.22 5.05
N SER A 156 10.34 -0.48 4.33
CA SER A 156 10.25 -1.94 4.12
C SER A 156 11.29 -2.65 4.98
N LEU A 157 10.84 -3.64 5.73
CA LEU A 157 11.69 -4.56 6.49
C LEU A 157 11.94 -5.78 5.63
N LEU A 158 13.16 -5.95 5.13
CA LEU A 158 13.54 -7.05 4.25
C LEU A 158 14.16 -8.23 5.01
N ASP A 159 14.67 -7.98 6.20
CA ASP A 159 15.21 -8.99 7.11
C ASP A 159 14.39 -9.01 8.40
N SER A 160 13.67 -10.11 8.62
CA SER A 160 12.84 -10.30 9.81
C SER A 160 13.63 -10.68 11.08
N GLN A 161 14.92 -10.97 10.93
CA GLN A 161 15.79 -11.31 12.07
C GLN A 161 16.47 -10.06 12.68
N LEU A 162 16.40 -8.91 11.98
CA LEU A 162 16.88 -7.65 12.53
C LEU A 162 15.98 -7.17 13.66
N ASP A 163 16.58 -6.82 14.79
CA ASP A 163 15.89 -6.11 15.88
C ASP A 163 15.33 -4.80 15.31
N SER A 164 14.03 -4.72 15.19
CA SER A 164 13.34 -3.50 14.76
C SER A 164 12.49 -2.96 15.88
N PRO A 165 12.23 -1.64 15.93
CA PRO A 165 11.28 -1.09 16.87
C PRO A 165 9.89 -1.75 16.79
N ALA A 166 9.51 -2.30 15.63
CA ALA A 166 8.26 -3.03 15.45
C ALA A 166 8.23 -4.36 16.18
N THR A 167 9.38 -5.07 16.30
CA THR A 167 9.49 -6.31 17.09
C THR A 167 9.46 -6.05 18.60
N LEU A 168 9.94 -4.90 19.05
CA LEU A 168 9.89 -4.50 20.47
C LEU A 168 8.47 -4.19 20.96
N PHE A 169 7.55 -3.86 20.06
CA PHE A 169 6.15 -3.53 20.37
C PHE A 169 5.16 -4.66 20.11
N ALA A 170 5.58 -5.75 19.45
CA ALA A 170 4.77 -6.94 19.27
C ALA A 170 4.91 -7.83 20.52
N ASP A 171 4.13 -7.53 21.56
CA ASP A 171 3.92 -8.46 22.67
C ASP A 171 3.47 -9.80 22.12
N GLU A 172 4.17 -10.87 22.49
CA GLU A 172 3.94 -12.23 22.03
C GLU A 172 2.49 -12.66 22.23
N GLN A 173 1.84 -12.22 23.31
CA GLN A 173 0.43 -12.48 23.57
C GLN A 173 -0.50 -11.80 22.57
N THR A 174 -0.20 -10.58 22.18
CA THR A 174 -0.97 -9.81 21.18
C THR A 174 -0.80 -10.44 19.80
N LEU A 175 0.40 -10.87 19.45
CA LEU A 175 0.68 -11.57 18.20
C LEU A 175 -0.04 -12.92 18.13
N GLU A 176 -0.01 -13.71 19.21
CA GLU A 176 -0.70 -14.98 19.30
C GLU A 176 -2.22 -14.83 19.26
N ALA A 177 -2.78 -13.79 19.89
CA ALA A 177 -4.21 -13.47 19.79
C ALA A 177 -4.60 -13.11 18.37
N ALA A 178 -3.79 -12.31 17.67
CA ALA A 178 -4.01 -11.96 16.26
C ALA A 178 -3.92 -13.19 15.35
N LYS A 179 -2.92 -14.07 15.56
CA LYS A 179 -2.79 -15.34 14.85
C LYS A 179 -4.02 -16.23 15.06
N ARG A 180 -4.47 -16.45 16.31
CA ARG A 180 -5.66 -17.27 16.60
C ARG A 180 -6.90 -16.74 15.89
N ARG A 181 -7.14 -15.42 15.91
CA ARG A 181 -8.26 -14.82 15.17
C ARG A 181 -8.14 -15.00 13.66
N SER A 182 -6.95 -14.76 13.11
CA SER A 182 -6.68 -14.99 11.70
C SER A 182 -6.93 -16.44 11.29
N TYR A 183 -6.50 -17.39 12.09
CA TYR A 183 -6.77 -18.82 11.86
C TYR A 183 -8.28 -19.14 11.91
N GLN A 184 -9.03 -18.55 12.85
CA GLN A 184 -10.47 -18.76 12.96
C GLN A 184 -11.26 -18.10 11.82
N GLN A 185 -10.84 -16.92 11.38
CA GLN A 185 -11.48 -16.16 10.30
C GLN A 185 -10.98 -16.59 8.91
N GLY A 186 -9.83 -17.28 8.84
CA GLY A 186 -9.17 -17.67 7.59
C GLY A 186 -8.43 -16.55 6.87
N VAL A 187 -8.55 -15.30 7.33
CA VAL A 187 -7.88 -14.11 6.79
C VAL A 187 -7.54 -13.13 7.91
N LEU A 188 -6.55 -12.25 7.66
CA LEU A 188 -6.22 -11.16 8.55
C LEU A 188 -7.08 -9.94 8.20
N ASP A 189 -8.00 -9.56 9.11
CA ASP A 189 -8.85 -8.38 8.91
C ASP A 189 -8.02 -7.09 9.05
N GLY A 190 -8.14 -6.19 8.08
CA GLY A 190 -7.49 -4.88 8.11
C GLY A 190 -7.85 -4.02 9.32
N ARG A 191 -9.03 -4.22 9.92
CA ARG A 191 -9.44 -3.54 11.16
C ARG A 191 -8.66 -4.03 12.38
N ASP A 192 -8.34 -5.31 12.46
CA ASP A 192 -7.52 -5.85 13.54
C ASP A 192 -6.09 -5.34 13.43
N MET A 193 -5.55 -5.25 12.23
CA MET A 193 -4.24 -4.64 11.99
C MET A 193 -4.24 -3.14 12.33
N ALA A 194 -5.26 -2.39 11.98
CA ALA A 194 -5.38 -0.97 12.35
C ALA A 194 -5.38 -0.78 13.88
N ARG A 195 -6.01 -1.69 14.63
CA ARG A 195 -5.96 -1.69 16.10
C ARG A 195 -4.54 -1.93 16.61
N VAL A 196 -3.81 -2.90 16.06
CA VAL A 196 -2.42 -3.16 16.44
C VAL A 196 -1.58 -1.91 16.21
N PHE A 197 -1.67 -1.27 15.04
CA PHE A 197 -0.96 -0.03 14.74
C PHE A 197 -1.34 1.11 15.69
N ALA A 198 -2.62 1.25 16.06
CA ALA A 198 -3.06 2.25 17.01
C ALA A 198 -2.41 2.06 18.40
N TRP A 199 -2.24 0.82 18.84
CA TRP A 199 -1.56 0.51 20.10
C TRP A 199 -0.04 0.66 20.02
N MET A 200 0.56 0.53 18.86
CA MET A 200 1.99 0.79 18.66
C MET A 200 2.34 2.29 18.77
N ARG A 201 1.40 3.19 18.48
CA ARG A 201 1.57 4.64 18.58
C ARG A 201 0.40 5.27 19.36
N PRO A 202 0.25 4.93 20.66
CA PRO A 202 -0.94 5.31 21.42
C PRO A 202 -1.09 6.82 21.59
N ASN A 203 0.01 7.57 21.71
CA ASN A 203 -0.05 9.02 21.83
C ASN A 203 -0.61 9.67 20.57
N ASP A 204 -0.17 9.24 19.38
CA ASP A 204 -0.57 9.84 18.11
C ASP A 204 -1.95 9.37 17.66
N LEU A 205 -2.27 8.08 17.85
CA LEU A 205 -3.44 7.44 17.26
C LEU A 205 -4.58 7.19 18.24
N ILE A 206 -4.37 7.36 19.55
CA ILE A 206 -5.39 7.19 20.60
C ILE A 206 -5.53 8.46 21.43
N TRP A 207 -4.48 8.85 22.16
CA TRP A 207 -4.57 9.90 23.17
C TRP A 207 -4.78 11.29 22.58
N ASN A 208 -4.12 11.64 21.48
CA ASN A 208 -4.34 12.92 20.80
C ASN A 208 -5.78 13.06 20.30
N TYR A 209 -6.37 11.98 19.75
CA TYR A 209 -7.77 12.01 19.33
C TYR A 209 -8.72 12.07 20.52
N TRP A 210 -8.39 11.39 21.61
CA TRP A 210 -9.22 11.43 22.80
C TRP A 210 -9.22 12.82 23.44
N VAL A 211 -8.04 13.42 23.61
CA VAL A 211 -7.91 14.77 24.16
C VAL A 211 -8.60 15.81 23.27
N ASN A 212 -8.29 15.83 21.98
CA ASN A 212 -8.81 16.86 21.06
C ASN A 212 -10.31 16.71 20.79
N ASN A 213 -10.81 15.48 20.63
CA ASN A 213 -12.19 15.26 20.22
C ASN A 213 -13.17 15.22 21.37
N TYR A 214 -12.74 14.83 22.57
CA TYR A 214 -13.62 14.64 23.71
C TYR A 214 -13.36 15.63 24.87
N LEU A 215 -12.10 15.90 25.21
CA LEU A 215 -11.79 16.82 26.30
C LEU A 215 -11.84 18.29 25.86
N LEU A 216 -11.28 18.61 24.70
CA LEU A 216 -11.20 19.98 24.18
C LEU A 216 -12.38 20.35 23.28
N GLY A 217 -13.30 19.40 23.00
CA GLY A 217 -14.48 19.65 22.17
C GLY A 217 -14.14 20.04 20.73
N GLY A 218 -12.95 19.72 20.25
CA GLY A 218 -12.51 20.04 18.89
C GLY A 218 -13.37 19.34 17.84
N ASN A 219 -13.53 19.98 16.68
CA ASN A 219 -14.11 19.30 15.53
C ASN A 219 -13.24 18.08 15.19
N ARG A 220 -13.88 16.92 14.97
CA ARG A 220 -13.23 15.65 14.62
C ARG A 220 -12.56 15.73 13.24
N ARG A 221 -11.59 16.60 13.10
CA ARG A 221 -10.81 16.75 11.86
C ARG A 221 -9.60 15.85 11.95
N PHE A 222 -9.34 15.15 10.88
CA PHE A 222 -8.10 14.44 10.67
C PHE A 222 -6.97 15.49 10.61
N ILE A 223 -6.05 15.47 11.56
CA ILE A 223 -4.85 16.30 11.51
C ILE A 223 -3.84 15.52 10.68
N LEU A 224 -3.79 15.80 9.38
CA LEU A 224 -2.68 15.45 8.52
C LEU A 224 -1.53 16.41 8.85
N SER A 225 -0.70 16.05 9.80
CA SER A 225 0.60 16.70 10.01
C SER A 225 1.68 15.89 9.32
#